data_394d55543fd01d2e83f63e6a6ce27164
#
_entry.id   394d55543fd01d2e83f63e6a6ce27164
#
_cell.length_a   1.000
_cell.length_b   1.000
_cell.length_c   1.000
_cell.angle_alpha   90.00
_cell.angle_beta   90.00
_cell.angle_gamma   90.00
#
_symmetry.space_group_name_H-M   'P 1'
#
loop_
_entity.id
_entity.type
_entity.pdbx_description
1 polymer ?
#
loop_
_entity_poly.entity_id
_entity_poly.type
_entity_poly.pdbx_seq_one_letter_code
_entity_poly.pdbx_strand_id
1 'polypeptide(L)'
;MGYRNIFDAHAHYDDAWFDSDRDELLKSLPEKGVCGVVNNAVDLKSAQTVIALAEKYPYMYAAVGFHPENLDDVPDDYLDQIAALTKHEKVVAIGETGLDYHWDTPKPLQKRIFEEQLKLSLELDMPIVVHDREAHGDTFELLRKYRPRALVHCFSGSVELMREAVKLGCYISLGGVVTFKNARHSIEVAAEIPLDRLLLETDAPYMAPVPFRGKRNDSSLITYAAEKIAQVRSISSVQEFLDITANNCATFYKLKIL
;
A
#
# COMPACT_ATOMS: atom_id res chain seq x y z
N MET A 1 25.43 -10.88 -5.69
CA MET A 1 24.99 -9.90 -4.70
C MET A 1 23.48 -9.74 -4.86
N GLY A 2 22.73 -9.72 -3.75
CA GLY A 2 21.28 -9.49 -3.81
C GLY A 2 20.95 -8.02 -4.11
N TYR A 3 19.68 -7.73 -4.44
CA TYR A 3 19.18 -6.38 -4.56
C TYR A 3 19.15 -5.67 -3.20
N ARG A 4 19.09 -4.34 -3.22
CA ARG A 4 19.00 -3.46 -2.05
C ARG A 4 17.99 -2.35 -2.32
N ASN A 5 17.71 -1.53 -1.29
CA ASN A 5 16.76 -0.43 -1.37
C ASN A 5 15.36 -0.91 -1.81
N ILE A 6 14.96 -2.10 -1.33
CA ILE A 6 13.62 -2.63 -1.51
C ILE A 6 12.70 -1.91 -0.51
N PHE A 7 11.78 -1.09 -0.99
CA PHE A 7 10.77 -0.45 -0.16
C PHE A 7 9.39 -1.02 -0.47
N ASP A 8 8.74 -1.58 0.54
CA ASP A 8 7.39 -2.12 0.46
C ASP A 8 6.38 -1.06 0.87
N ALA A 9 5.64 -0.54 -0.10
CA ALA A 9 4.68 0.54 0.15
C ALA A 9 3.42 0.07 0.89
N HIS A 10 3.14 -1.25 0.93
CA HIS A 10 1.92 -1.76 1.53
C HIS A 10 2.06 -3.24 1.92
N ALA A 11 1.90 -3.53 3.20
CA ALA A 11 1.90 -4.89 3.76
C ALA A 11 1.05 -4.98 5.03
N HIS A 12 0.74 -6.22 5.48
CA HIS A 12 -0.01 -6.55 6.70
C HIS A 12 0.76 -7.57 7.54
N TYR A 13 1.90 -7.16 8.11
CA TYR A 13 2.70 -8.04 8.98
C TYR A 13 2.07 -8.30 10.36
N ASP A 14 0.97 -7.65 10.70
CA ASP A 14 0.12 -7.97 11.85
C ASP A 14 -0.80 -9.18 11.62
N ASP A 15 -0.98 -9.63 10.37
CA ASP A 15 -1.80 -10.78 10.02
C ASP A 15 -1.35 -12.07 10.74
N ALA A 16 -2.34 -12.88 11.17
CA ALA A 16 -2.13 -14.13 11.90
C ALA A 16 -1.27 -15.17 11.11
N TRP A 17 -1.20 -15.04 9.80
CA TRP A 17 -0.34 -15.92 8.99
C TRP A 17 1.15 -15.79 9.33
N PHE A 18 1.54 -14.69 9.99
CA PHE A 18 2.91 -14.48 10.47
C PHE A 18 3.14 -14.88 11.92
N ASP A 19 2.13 -15.24 12.70
CA ASP A 19 2.24 -15.43 14.16
C ASP A 19 3.37 -16.38 14.58
N SER A 20 3.61 -17.43 13.79
CA SER A 20 4.60 -18.46 14.14
C SER A 20 6.05 -18.01 14.00
N ASP A 21 6.36 -17.02 13.13
CA ASP A 21 7.74 -16.65 12.79
C ASP A 21 7.92 -15.16 12.46
N ARG A 22 6.92 -14.32 12.77
CA ARG A 22 6.93 -12.88 12.47
C ARG A 22 8.22 -12.19 12.89
N ASP A 23 8.67 -12.45 14.10
CA ASP A 23 9.87 -11.79 14.66
C ASP A 23 11.15 -12.21 13.93
N GLU A 24 11.29 -13.49 13.62
CA GLU A 24 12.42 -14.02 12.86
C GLU A 24 12.44 -13.48 11.43
N LEU A 25 11.28 -13.50 10.76
CA LEU A 25 11.13 -12.97 9.41
C LEU A 25 11.50 -11.48 9.37
N LEU A 26 10.89 -10.64 10.21
CA LEU A 26 11.11 -9.20 10.21
C LEU A 26 12.57 -8.83 10.52
N LYS A 27 13.26 -9.55 11.40
CA LYS A 27 14.70 -9.37 11.63
C LYS A 27 15.55 -9.69 10.40
N SER A 28 15.12 -10.63 9.56
CA SER A 28 15.87 -11.06 8.37
C SER A 28 15.71 -10.16 7.14
N LEU A 29 14.63 -9.35 7.07
CA LEU A 29 14.31 -8.55 5.87
C LEU A 29 15.40 -7.53 5.49
N PRO A 30 16.06 -6.80 6.42
CA PRO A 30 17.17 -5.90 6.06
C PRO A 30 18.34 -6.61 5.39
N GLU A 31 18.68 -7.84 5.82
CA GLU A 31 19.74 -8.65 5.19
C GLU A 31 19.38 -9.07 3.76
N LYS A 32 18.09 -9.14 3.45
CA LYS A 32 17.56 -9.40 2.10
C LYS A 32 17.41 -8.13 1.25
N GLY A 33 17.85 -6.97 1.76
CA GLY A 33 17.87 -5.70 1.04
C GLY A 33 16.63 -4.83 1.24
N VAL A 34 15.70 -5.19 2.14
CA VAL A 34 14.53 -4.37 2.46
C VAL A 34 14.97 -3.18 3.32
N CYS A 35 14.68 -1.97 2.85
CA CYS A 35 15.04 -0.72 3.52
C CYS A 35 13.85 0.02 4.13
N GLY A 36 12.62 -0.33 3.74
CA GLY A 36 11.40 0.28 4.27
C GLY A 36 10.18 -0.60 4.04
N VAL A 37 9.24 -0.56 4.98
CA VAL A 37 7.93 -1.22 4.91
C VAL A 37 6.89 -0.31 5.54
N VAL A 38 5.77 -0.07 4.86
CA VAL A 38 4.59 0.53 5.48
C VAL A 38 3.59 -0.58 5.79
N ASN A 39 3.37 -0.83 7.08
CA ASN A 39 2.42 -1.80 7.57
C ASN A 39 1.06 -1.13 7.77
N ASN A 40 0.01 -1.64 7.13
CA ASN A 40 -1.30 -0.99 7.09
C ASN A 40 -2.26 -1.64 8.07
N ALA A 41 -2.89 -0.82 8.92
CA ALA A 41 -3.96 -1.25 9.79
C ALA A 41 -5.29 -1.35 9.03
N VAL A 42 -6.19 -2.19 9.52
CA VAL A 42 -7.54 -2.36 8.99
C VAL A 42 -8.64 -1.87 9.97
N ASP A 43 -8.25 -1.63 11.23
CA ASP A 43 -9.09 -1.14 12.33
C ASP A 43 -8.23 -0.55 13.46
N LEU A 44 -8.85 -0.05 14.55
CA LEU A 44 -8.13 0.52 15.68
C LEU A 44 -7.31 -0.51 16.47
N LYS A 45 -7.70 -1.78 16.46
CA LYS A 45 -6.97 -2.85 17.15
C LYS A 45 -5.69 -3.18 16.40
N SER A 46 -5.77 -3.38 15.11
CA SER A 46 -4.60 -3.61 14.24
C SER A 46 -3.70 -2.37 14.20
N ALA A 47 -4.26 -1.14 14.28
CA ALA A 47 -3.48 0.09 14.35
C ALA A 47 -2.47 0.09 15.51
N GLN A 48 -2.86 -0.39 16.69
CA GLN A 48 -1.95 -0.52 17.82
C GLN A 48 -0.82 -1.53 17.53
N THR A 49 -1.16 -2.64 16.87
CA THR A 49 -0.19 -3.69 16.51
C THR A 49 0.81 -3.20 15.47
N VAL A 50 0.35 -2.54 14.40
CA VAL A 50 1.24 -2.05 13.35
C VAL A 50 2.17 -0.94 13.86
N ILE A 51 1.71 -0.08 14.79
CA ILE A 51 2.56 0.91 15.45
C ILE A 51 3.62 0.23 16.31
N ALA A 52 3.25 -0.76 17.12
CA ALA A 52 4.20 -1.50 17.96
C ALA A 52 5.27 -2.23 17.12
N LEU A 53 4.90 -2.76 15.95
CA LEU A 53 5.86 -3.34 15.00
C LEU A 53 6.78 -2.25 14.42
N ALA A 54 6.25 -1.08 14.09
CA ALA A 54 7.04 0.03 13.56
C ALA A 54 8.01 0.61 14.60
N GLU A 55 7.66 0.61 15.89
CA GLU A 55 8.58 0.96 16.98
C GLU A 55 9.71 -0.04 17.13
N LYS A 56 9.38 -1.33 17.01
CA LYS A 56 10.33 -2.44 17.21
C LYS A 56 11.35 -2.54 16.07
N TYR A 57 10.95 -2.25 14.84
CA TYR A 57 11.78 -2.39 13.63
C TYR A 57 12.02 -1.02 13.00
N PRO A 58 13.27 -0.48 13.01
CA PRO A 58 13.55 0.90 12.57
C PRO A 58 13.12 1.20 11.14
N TYR A 59 13.13 0.22 10.24
CA TYR A 59 12.76 0.34 8.83
C TYR A 59 11.24 0.23 8.59
N MET A 60 10.43 -0.07 9.62
CA MET A 60 8.98 -0.15 9.50
C MET A 60 8.31 1.16 9.88
N TYR A 61 7.20 1.41 9.20
CA TYR A 61 6.27 2.52 9.40
C TYR A 61 4.85 1.97 9.47
N ALA A 62 3.89 2.79 9.89
CA ALA A 62 2.50 2.42 10.02
C ALA A 62 1.58 3.34 9.22
N ALA A 63 0.53 2.79 8.63
CA ALA A 63 -0.65 3.53 8.23
C ALA A 63 -1.83 3.10 9.11
N VAL A 64 -2.69 4.05 9.51
CA VAL A 64 -3.78 3.80 10.46
C VAL A 64 -5.12 4.28 9.90
N GLY A 65 -6.10 3.39 9.87
CA GLY A 65 -7.40 3.67 9.29
C GLY A 65 -8.39 2.52 9.48
N PHE A 66 -9.54 2.64 8.85
CA PHE A 66 -10.57 1.62 8.78
C PHE A 66 -10.74 1.12 7.34
N HIS A 67 -10.47 -0.16 7.16
CA HIS A 67 -10.66 -0.88 5.90
C HIS A 67 -12.16 -1.13 5.63
N PRO A 68 -12.62 -1.12 4.38
CA PRO A 68 -14.03 -1.29 4.04
C PRO A 68 -14.65 -2.64 4.48
N GLU A 69 -13.85 -3.64 4.79
CA GLU A 69 -14.32 -4.93 5.33
C GLU A 69 -14.46 -4.92 6.86
N ASN A 70 -13.91 -3.93 7.58
CA ASN A 70 -13.83 -3.90 9.05
C ASN A 70 -14.73 -2.80 9.65
N LEU A 71 -15.97 -2.65 9.14
CA LEU A 71 -16.87 -1.56 9.52
C LEU A 71 -18.00 -1.93 10.48
N ASP A 72 -18.04 -3.16 10.99
CA ASP A 72 -19.15 -3.62 11.86
C ASP A 72 -19.20 -2.90 13.21
N ASP A 73 -18.04 -2.56 13.79
CA ASP A 73 -17.90 -1.98 15.11
C ASP A 73 -17.07 -0.68 15.10
N VAL A 74 -17.36 0.24 14.18
CA VAL A 74 -16.67 1.54 14.10
C VAL A 74 -17.19 2.46 15.22
N PRO A 75 -16.34 2.89 16.17
CA PRO A 75 -16.76 3.80 17.26
C PRO A 75 -17.19 5.17 16.72
N ASP A 76 -18.09 5.86 17.42
CA ASP A 76 -18.52 7.21 17.00
C ASP A 76 -17.38 8.23 16.96
N ASP A 77 -16.35 8.07 17.81
CA ASP A 77 -15.17 8.93 17.91
C ASP A 77 -13.94 8.40 17.15
N TYR A 78 -14.14 7.49 16.19
CA TYR A 78 -13.03 6.82 15.49
C TYR A 78 -12.09 7.78 14.77
N LEU A 79 -12.60 8.89 14.25
CA LEU A 79 -11.77 9.92 13.58
C LEU A 79 -10.83 10.60 14.56
N ASP A 80 -11.32 10.93 15.77
CA ASP A 80 -10.49 11.51 16.83
C ASP A 80 -9.40 10.52 17.28
N GLN A 81 -9.73 9.22 17.34
CA GLN A 81 -8.77 8.17 17.66
C GLN A 81 -7.72 8.02 16.57
N ILE A 82 -8.10 7.98 15.27
CA ILE A 82 -7.14 7.99 14.16
C ILE A 82 -6.25 9.24 14.24
N ALA A 83 -6.84 10.43 14.41
CA ALA A 83 -6.10 11.69 14.51
C ALA A 83 -5.11 11.69 15.70
N ALA A 84 -5.45 11.04 16.79
CA ALA A 84 -4.53 10.86 17.93
C ALA A 84 -3.36 9.95 17.57
N LEU A 85 -3.61 8.82 16.88
CA LEU A 85 -2.58 7.88 16.44
C LEU A 85 -1.63 8.48 15.41
N THR A 86 -2.10 9.38 14.52
CA THR A 86 -1.23 10.06 13.53
C THR A 86 -0.18 10.97 14.14
N LYS A 87 -0.25 11.29 15.43
CA LYS A 87 0.79 12.05 16.14
C LYS A 87 2.04 11.23 16.43
N HIS A 88 1.96 9.92 16.30
CA HIS A 88 3.09 9.03 16.49
C HIS A 88 4.06 9.14 15.31
N GLU A 89 5.37 9.31 15.57
CA GLU A 89 6.39 9.54 14.54
C GLU A 89 6.51 8.43 13.48
N LYS A 90 6.09 7.21 13.82
CA LYS A 90 6.09 6.07 12.90
C LYS A 90 4.83 5.97 12.05
N VAL A 91 3.80 6.75 12.33
CA VAL A 91 2.57 6.79 11.53
C VAL A 91 2.75 7.78 10.39
N VAL A 92 2.74 7.28 9.16
CA VAL A 92 3.10 8.05 7.96
C VAL A 92 1.93 8.27 6.99
N ALA A 93 0.81 7.61 7.22
CA ALA A 93 -0.40 7.74 6.38
C ALA A 93 -1.68 7.41 7.15
N ILE A 94 -2.80 7.89 6.64
CA ILE A 94 -4.12 7.36 6.96
C ILE A 94 -4.38 6.17 6.02
N GLY A 95 -4.86 5.06 6.55
CA GLY A 95 -5.15 3.84 5.79
C GLY A 95 -4.84 2.56 6.61
N GLU A 96 -5.27 1.44 6.11
CA GLU A 96 -5.90 1.26 4.81
C GLU A 96 -7.38 1.68 4.88
N THR A 97 -7.87 2.33 3.85
CA THR A 97 -9.27 2.75 3.73
C THR A 97 -9.69 2.73 2.27
N GLY A 98 -10.98 2.80 1.99
CA GLY A 98 -11.45 2.80 0.60
C GLY A 98 -12.76 2.08 0.41
N LEU A 99 -12.92 1.43 -0.75
CA LEU A 99 -14.14 0.73 -1.12
C LEU A 99 -13.83 -0.68 -1.63
N ASP A 100 -14.57 -1.66 -1.10
CA ASP A 100 -14.56 -3.06 -1.58
C ASP A 100 -16.00 -3.51 -1.84
N TYR A 101 -16.35 -3.68 -3.11
CA TYR A 101 -17.70 -4.11 -3.49
C TYR A 101 -17.79 -5.62 -3.77
N HIS A 102 -16.72 -6.33 -3.52
CA HIS A 102 -16.70 -7.79 -3.60
C HIS A 102 -17.39 -8.45 -2.40
N TRP A 103 -17.34 -7.79 -1.24
CA TRP A 103 -17.94 -8.27 0.02
C TRP A 103 -19.26 -7.59 0.35
N ASP A 104 -20.04 -8.20 1.25
CA ASP A 104 -21.40 -7.77 1.58
C ASP A 104 -21.48 -6.55 2.53
N THR A 105 -20.36 -5.93 2.89
CA THR A 105 -20.37 -4.70 3.70
C THR A 105 -21.16 -3.59 2.98
N PRO A 106 -22.13 -2.95 3.65
CA PRO A 106 -23.04 -2.00 2.97
C PRO A 106 -22.30 -0.85 2.28
N LYS A 107 -22.46 -0.72 0.96
CA LYS A 107 -21.81 0.33 0.14
C LYS A 107 -21.99 1.75 0.67
N PRO A 108 -23.20 2.17 1.15
CA PRO A 108 -23.36 3.52 1.73
C PRO A 108 -22.48 3.74 2.97
N LEU A 109 -22.29 2.70 3.80
CA LEU A 109 -21.44 2.77 4.98
C LEU A 109 -19.97 2.89 4.56
N GLN A 110 -19.50 2.06 3.64
CA GLN A 110 -18.14 2.14 3.10
C GLN A 110 -17.85 3.54 2.54
N LYS A 111 -18.75 4.09 1.70
CA LYS A 111 -18.61 5.44 1.10
C LYS A 111 -18.52 6.52 2.17
N ARG A 112 -19.36 6.46 3.21
CA ARG A 112 -19.35 7.43 4.32
C ARG A 112 -18.01 7.39 5.06
N ILE A 113 -17.57 6.21 5.51
CA ILE A 113 -16.31 6.03 6.27
C ILE A 113 -15.10 6.41 5.43
N PHE A 114 -15.07 6.06 4.15
CA PHE A 114 -13.99 6.48 3.25
C PHE A 114 -13.97 8.00 3.05
N GLU A 115 -15.13 8.64 2.82
CA GLU A 115 -15.22 10.09 2.67
C GLU A 115 -14.77 10.84 3.93
N GLU A 116 -15.14 10.34 5.11
CA GLU A 116 -14.72 10.90 6.40
C GLU A 116 -13.20 10.81 6.59
N GLN A 117 -12.58 9.68 6.27
CA GLN A 117 -11.13 9.51 6.33
C GLN A 117 -10.39 10.33 5.27
N LEU A 118 -10.96 10.53 4.08
CA LEU A 118 -10.43 11.46 3.08
C LEU A 118 -10.38 12.89 3.61
N LYS A 119 -11.43 13.36 4.27
CA LYS A 119 -11.47 14.69 4.88
C LYS A 119 -10.41 14.82 5.97
N LEU A 120 -10.30 13.81 6.82
CA LEU A 120 -9.28 13.79 7.88
C LEU A 120 -7.85 13.84 7.30
N SER A 121 -7.58 13.11 6.21
CA SER A 121 -6.27 13.14 5.57
C SER A 121 -5.88 14.53 5.05
N LEU A 122 -6.85 15.26 4.52
CA LEU A 122 -6.65 16.65 4.08
C LEU A 122 -6.45 17.61 5.24
N GLU A 123 -7.23 17.46 6.31
CA GLU A 123 -7.11 18.28 7.53
C GLU A 123 -5.74 18.14 8.17
N LEU A 124 -5.22 16.92 8.22
CA LEU A 124 -3.92 16.62 8.83
C LEU A 124 -2.73 16.73 7.85
N ASP A 125 -2.97 17.06 6.57
CA ASP A 125 -1.95 17.05 5.49
C ASP A 125 -1.17 15.71 5.45
N MET A 126 -1.87 14.61 5.66
CA MET A 126 -1.29 13.26 5.62
C MET A 126 -1.61 12.54 4.31
N PRO A 127 -0.71 11.68 3.81
CA PRO A 127 -1.03 10.76 2.72
C PRO A 127 -2.16 9.81 3.12
N ILE A 128 -2.88 9.30 2.13
CA ILE A 128 -3.91 8.29 2.35
C ILE A 128 -3.67 7.06 1.46
N VAL A 129 -3.78 5.86 2.03
CA VAL A 129 -3.65 4.58 1.32
C VAL A 129 -5.04 4.05 1.03
N VAL A 130 -5.35 3.90 -0.26
CA VAL A 130 -6.70 3.64 -0.76
C VAL A 130 -6.81 2.23 -1.33
N HIS A 131 -7.70 1.45 -0.74
CA HIS A 131 -8.21 0.19 -1.26
C HIS A 131 -9.30 0.43 -2.29
N ASP A 132 -9.24 -0.27 -3.42
CA ASP A 132 -10.22 -0.15 -4.50
C ASP A 132 -10.45 -1.50 -5.19
N ARG A 133 -11.49 -2.21 -4.77
CA ARG A 133 -11.86 -3.50 -5.35
C ARG A 133 -13.30 -3.49 -5.85
N GLU A 134 -13.47 -3.69 -7.17
CA GLU A 134 -14.78 -3.68 -7.84
C GLU A 134 -15.59 -2.37 -7.61
N ALA A 135 -14.91 -1.27 -7.19
CA ALA A 135 -15.51 -0.01 -6.77
C ALA A 135 -14.96 1.23 -7.49
N HIS A 136 -14.20 1.06 -8.58
CA HIS A 136 -13.47 2.12 -9.28
C HIS A 136 -14.28 3.39 -9.52
N GLY A 137 -15.56 3.26 -9.92
CA GLY A 137 -16.42 4.41 -10.21
C GLY A 137 -16.57 5.35 -9.02
N ASP A 138 -16.98 4.80 -7.88
CA ASP A 138 -17.23 5.54 -6.64
C ASP A 138 -15.93 5.99 -5.97
N THR A 139 -14.88 5.14 -6.01
CA THR A 139 -13.54 5.50 -5.50
C THR A 139 -13.01 6.73 -6.23
N PHE A 140 -13.04 6.73 -7.55
CA PHE A 140 -12.53 7.85 -8.34
C PHE A 140 -13.45 9.08 -8.31
N GLU A 141 -14.75 8.93 -8.07
CA GLU A 141 -15.64 10.07 -7.77
C GLU A 141 -15.16 10.83 -6.54
N LEU A 142 -14.86 10.11 -5.45
CA LEU A 142 -14.37 10.70 -4.20
C LEU A 142 -12.95 11.28 -4.37
N LEU A 143 -12.05 10.58 -5.06
CA LEU A 143 -10.70 11.11 -5.34
C LEU A 143 -10.74 12.40 -6.19
N ARG A 144 -11.63 12.51 -7.18
CA ARG A 144 -11.83 13.75 -7.95
C ARG A 144 -12.35 14.89 -7.08
N LYS A 145 -13.27 14.59 -6.17
CA LYS A 145 -13.89 15.57 -5.28
C LYS A 145 -12.90 16.15 -4.28
N TYR A 146 -12.09 15.30 -3.67
CA TYR A 146 -11.22 15.67 -2.53
C TYR A 146 -9.77 15.94 -2.92
N ARG A 147 -9.25 15.30 -3.96
CA ARG A 147 -7.87 15.40 -4.45
C ARG A 147 -6.81 15.26 -3.34
N PRO A 148 -6.87 14.21 -2.52
CA PRO A 148 -5.88 13.96 -1.49
C PRO A 148 -4.55 13.55 -2.10
N ARG A 149 -3.46 13.55 -1.30
CA ARG A 149 -2.25 12.80 -1.65
C ARG A 149 -2.52 11.33 -1.43
N ALA A 150 -2.96 10.62 -2.44
CA ALA A 150 -3.39 9.23 -2.35
C ALA A 150 -2.42 8.26 -3.01
N LEU A 151 -2.27 7.10 -2.39
CA LEU A 151 -1.79 5.88 -3.01
C LEU A 151 -2.99 4.97 -3.29
N VAL A 152 -3.29 4.69 -4.54
CA VAL A 152 -4.22 3.60 -4.88
C VAL A 152 -3.40 2.31 -4.92
N HIS A 153 -3.49 1.53 -3.83
CA HIS A 153 -2.68 0.33 -3.68
C HIS A 153 -3.23 -0.84 -4.49
N CYS A 154 -2.40 -1.84 -4.76
CA CYS A 154 -2.72 -3.05 -5.51
C CYS A 154 -3.57 -2.79 -6.77
N PHE A 155 -3.18 -1.76 -7.52
CA PHE A 155 -4.01 -1.19 -8.59
C PHE A 155 -4.43 -2.22 -9.63
N SER A 156 -5.74 -2.36 -9.81
CA SER A 156 -6.36 -3.34 -10.72
C SER A 156 -7.12 -2.72 -11.90
N GLY A 157 -7.12 -1.39 -12.01
CA GLY A 157 -7.83 -0.64 -13.05
C GLY A 157 -7.15 -0.67 -14.43
N SER A 158 -7.80 -0.03 -15.40
CA SER A 158 -7.26 0.12 -16.77
C SER A 158 -6.18 1.21 -16.85
N VAL A 159 -5.51 1.29 -18.01
CA VAL A 159 -4.54 2.35 -18.31
C VAL A 159 -5.21 3.73 -18.29
N GLU A 160 -6.45 3.85 -18.77
CA GLU A 160 -7.22 5.10 -18.74
C GLU A 160 -7.45 5.57 -17.30
N LEU A 161 -7.83 4.65 -16.41
CA LEU A 161 -8.03 4.93 -15.01
C LEU A 161 -6.71 5.29 -14.30
N MET A 162 -5.62 4.61 -14.64
CA MET A 162 -4.27 4.97 -14.18
C MET A 162 -3.90 6.40 -14.60
N ARG A 163 -4.12 6.76 -15.86
CA ARG A 163 -3.84 8.12 -16.36
C ARG A 163 -4.68 9.17 -15.62
N GLU A 164 -5.91 8.83 -15.27
CA GLU A 164 -6.77 9.68 -14.46
C GLU A 164 -6.21 9.83 -13.04
N ALA A 165 -5.84 8.73 -12.36
CA ALA A 165 -5.22 8.76 -11.04
C ALA A 165 -3.97 9.67 -11.02
N VAL A 166 -3.10 9.53 -12.01
CA VAL A 166 -1.90 10.36 -12.15
C VAL A 166 -2.24 11.84 -12.34
N LYS A 167 -3.27 12.18 -13.14
CA LYS A 167 -3.74 13.58 -13.31
C LYS A 167 -4.32 14.15 -12.01
N LEU A 168 -4.88 13.33 -11.15
CA LEU A 168 -5.35 13.73 -9.83
C LEU A 168 -4.21 13.90 -8.81
N GLY A 169 -2.97 13.50 -9.18
CA GLY A 169 -1.80 13.57 -8.31
C GLY A 169 -1.58 12.29 -7.48
N CYS A 170 -2.37 11.25 -7.72
CA CYS A 170 -2.23 9.98 -7.02
C CYS A 170 -0.94 9.25 -7.42
N TYR A 171 -0.46 8.42 -6.51
CA TYR A 171 0.48 7.35 -6.75
C TYR A 171 -0.27 6.03 -6.93
N ILE A 172 0.38 5.08 -7.58
CA ILE A 172 -0.15 3.73 -7.80
C ILE A 172 0.92 2.75 -7.38
N SER A 173 0.55 1.69 -6.68
CA SER A 173 1.46 0.58 -6.42
C SER A 173 1.09 -0.65 -7.24
N LEU A 174 2.13 -1.37 -7.62
CA LEU A 174 2.06 -2.66 -8.29
C LEU A 174 2.90 -3.67 -7.50
N GLY A 175 2.36 -4.88 -7.37
CA GLY A 175 3.00 -5.95 -6.61
C GLY A 175 3.06 -7.26 -7.39
N GLY A 176 3.04 -8.39 -6.66
CA GLY A 176 3.15 -9.74 -7.20
C GLY A 176 2.20 -10.08 -8.35
N VAL A 177 1.04 -9.41 -8.41
CA VAL A 177 0.01 -9.60 -9.44
C VAL A 177 0.56 -9.42 -10.87
N VAL A 178 1.53 -8.51 -11.10
CA VAL A 178 2.12 -8.29 -12.43
C VAL A 178 2.82 -9.53 -13.02
N THR A 179 3.14 -10.50 -12.16
CA THR A 179 3.79 -11.76 -12.57
C THR A 179 2.79 -12.86 -12.97
N PHE A 180 1.48 -12.66 -12.73
CA PHE A 180 0.47 -13.69 -12.97
C PHE A 180 0.17 -13.86 -14.46
N LYS A 181 -0.24 -15.09 -14.85
CA LYS A 181 -0.55 -15.41 -16.25
C LYS A 181 -1.65 -14.55 -16.86
N ASN A 182 -2.60 -14.11 -16.04
CA ASN A 182 -3.76 -13.28 -16.43
C ASN A 182 -3.61 -11.81 -16.08
N ALA A 183 -2.40 -11.33 -15.81
CA ALA A 183 -2.10 -9.97 -15.36
C ALA A 183 -2.12 -8.91 -16.49
N ARG A 184 -2.97 -9.07 -17.52
CA ARG A 184 -2.97 -8.18 -18.69
C ARG A 184 -3.03 -6.70 -18.31
N HIS A 185 -4.02 -6.30 -17.53
CA HIS A 185 -4.18 -4.89 -17.13
C HIS A 185 -3.01 -4.37 -16.31
N SER A 186 -2.53 -5.12 -15.32
CA SER A 186 -1.37 -4.72 -14.52
C SER A 186 -0.10 -4.56 -15.35
N ILE A 187 0.09 -5.39 -16.40
CA ILE A 187 1.21 -5.27 -17.33
C ILE A 187 1.06 -4.03 -18.22
N GLU A 188 -0.13 -3.76 -18.76
CA GLU A 188 -0.42 -2.57 -19.56
C GLU A 188 -0.18 -1.29 -18.72
N VAL A 189 -0.65 -1.26 -17.47
CA VAL A 189 -0.40 -0.17 -16.52
C VAL A 189 1.09 -0.04 -16.22
N ALA A 190 1.79 -1.15 -15.92
CA ALA A 190 3.22 -1.15 -15.65
C ALA A 190 4.04 -0.60 -16.82
N ALA A 191 3.62 -0.83 -18.07
CA ALA A 191 4.29 -0.31 -19.26
C ALA A 191 4.19 1.22 -19.39
N GLU A 192 3.07 1.82 -18.99
CA GLU A 192 2.71 3.21 -19.29
C GLU A 192 2.80 4.18 -18.12
N ILE A 193 2.68 3.73 -16.86
CA ILE A 193 2.69 4.61 -15.70
C ILE A 193 3.97 5.45 -15.65
N PRO A 194 3.90 6.78 -15.37
CA PRO A 194 5.09 7.58 -15.11
C PRO A 194 5.89 6.99 -13.94
N LEU A 195 7.21 6.84 -14.12
CA LEU A 195 8.07 6.21 -13.10
C LEU A 195 8.03 6.91 -11.75
N ASP A 196 7.85 8.23 -11.76
CA ASP A 196 7.74 9.05 -10.53
C ASP A 196 6.38 8.95 -9.83
N ARG A 197 5.47 8.12 -10.34
CA ARG A 197 4.13 7.85 -9.76
C ARG A 197 3.95 6.38 -9.41
N LEU A 198 4.96 5.56 -9.64
CA LEU A 198 4.91 4.12 -9.38
C LEU A 198 5.60 3.80 -8.05
N LEU A 199 4.90 3.07 -7.18
CA LEU A 199 5.44 2.41 -6.00
C LEU A 199 5.42 0.89 -6.20
N LEU A 200 6.25 0.19 -5.44
CA LEU A 200 6.21 -1.27 -5.34
C LEU A 200 5.66 -1.68 -3.99
N GLU A 201 4.92 -2.77 -3.97
CA GLU A 201 4.35 -3.35 -2.76
C GLU A 201 4.31 -4.86 -2.80
N THR A 202 3.95 -5.48 -1.67
CA THR A 202 3.64 -6.91 -1.62
C THR A 202 2.18 -7.20 -1.40
N ASP A 203 1.48 -6.42 -0.60
CA ASP A 203 0.23 -6.79 0.05
C ASP A 203 0.39 -8.09 0.88
N ALA A 204 1.59 -8.25 1.49
CA ALA A 204 1.91 -9.43 2.29
C ALA A 204 0.99 -9.56 3.52
N PRO A 205 0.49 -10.77 3.80
CA PRO A 205 0.91 -12.11 3.36
C PRO A 205 0.34 -12.56 2.00
N TYR A 206 -0.47 -11.73 1.36
CA TYR A 206 -1.24 -12.04 0.16
C TYR A 206 -0.43 -11.83 -1.13
N MET A 207 -1.02 -12.12 -2.27
CA MET A 207 -0.57 -11.78 -3.63
C MET A 207 0.89 -12.15 -3.95
N ALA A 208 1.42 -13.26 -3.37
CA ALA A 208 2.78 -13.72 -3.65
C ALA A 208 3.04 -13.85 -5.16
N PRO A 209 4.18 -13.36 -5.67
CA PRO A 209 4.52 -13.41 -7.09
C PRO A 209 4.80 -14.84 -7.57
N VAL A 210 4.73 -15.07 -8.89
CA VAL A 210 5.25 -16.30 -9.48
C VAL A 210 6.77 -16.33 -9.30
N PRO A 211 7.36 -17.47 -8.85
CA PRO A 211 6.79 -18.81 -8.73
C PRO A 211 6.15 -19.16 -7.36
N PHE A 212 6.00 -18.19 -6.46
CA PHE A 212 5.54 -18.42 -5.09
C PHE A 212 4.02 -18.31 -4.91
N ARG A 213 3.27 -18.17 -5.99
CA ARG A 213 1.80 -18.03 -5.91
C ARG A 213 1.17 -19.14 -5.07
N GLY A 214 0.27 -18.73 -4.15
CA GLY A 214 -0.39 -19.62 -3.18
C GLY A 214 0.42 -19.90 -1.92
N LYS A 215 1.64 -19.33 -1.80
CA LYS A 215 2.43 -19.31 -0.57
C LYS A 215 2.31 -17.94 0.11
N ARG A 216 2.73 -17.87 1.36
CA ARG A 216 2.82 -16.59 2.09
C ARG A 216 3.84 -15.67 1.41
N ASN A 217 3.45 -14.43 1.20
CA ASN A 217 4.29 -13.38 0.65
C ASN A 217 5.12 -12.70 1.75
N ASP A 218 6.22 -12.05 1.37
CA ASP A 218 7.00 -11.13 2.21
C ASP A 218 7.69 -10.07 1.34
N SER A 219 8.15 -8.98 1.96
CA SER A 219 8.73 -7.83 1.26
C SER A 219 9.96 -8.15 0.42
N SER A 220 10.70 -9.23 0.72
CA SER A 220 11.85 -9.63 -0.09
C SER A 220 11.45 -10.14 -1.49
N LEU A 221 10.18 -10.54 -1.66
CA LEU A 221 9.65 -11.03 -2.94
C LEU A 221 9.25 -9.91 -3.92
N ILE A 222 9.31 -8.64 -3.50
CA ILE A 222 9.13 -7.47 -4.40
C ILE A 222 10.07 -7.55 -5.62
N THR A 223 11.24 -8.15 -5.46
CA THR A 223 12.23 -8.30 -6.53
C THR A 223 11.66 -8.97 -7.77
N TYR A 224 10.75 -9.93 -7.63
CA TYR A 224 10.09 -10.60 -8.75
C TYR A 224 9.13 -9.67 -9.52
N ALA A 225 8.40 -8.81 -8.80
CA ALA A 225 7.59 -7.77 -9.42
C ALA A 225 8.45 -6.73 -10.13
N ALA A 226 9.53 -6.29 -9.46
CA ALA A 226 10.49 -5.33 -10.02
C ALA A 226 11.16 -5.84 -11.30
N GLU A 227 11.64 -7.08 -11.31
CA GLU A 227 12.23 -7.74 -12.50
C GLU A 227 11.21 -7.82 -13.65
N LYS A 228 9.96 -8.20 -13.33
CA LYS A 228 8.90 -8.28 -14.34
C LYS A 228 8.57 -6.92 -14.94
N ILE A 229 8.44 -5.89 -14.12
CA ILE A 229 8.15 -4.52 -14.58
C ILE A 229 9.34 -3.97 -15.38
N ALA A 230 10.58 -4.16 -14.90
CA ALA A 230 11.78 -3.75 -15.63
C ALA A 230 11.86 -4.41 -17.00
N GLN A 231 11.53 -5.70 -17.10
CA GLN A 231 11.44 -6.42 -18.38
C GLN A 231 10.39 -5.78 -19.32
N VAL A 232 9.19 -5.51 -18.81
CA VAL A 232 8.08 -4.89 -19.59
C VAL A 232 8.48 -3.52 -20.13
N ARG A 233 9.21 -2.74 -19.33
CA ARG A 233 9.64 -1.38 -19.65
C ARG A 233 11.00 -1.30 -20.34
N SER A 234 11.67 -2.42 -20.59
CA SER A 234 13.04 -2.46 -21.12
C SER A 234 14.04 -1.64 -20.26
N ILE A 235 13.85 -1.65 -18.93
CA ILE A 235 14.78 -1.02 -17.98
C ILE A 235 15.99 -1.95 -17.83
N SER A 236 17.19 -1.45 -18.07
CA SER A 236 18.42 -2.25 -18.08
C SER A 236 18.91 -2.63 -16.67
N SER A 237 18.60 -1.82 -15.67
CA SER A 237 19.03 -2.01 -14.28
C SER A 237 17.83 -2.12 -13.34
N VAL A 238 17.56 -3.34 -12.86
CA VAL A 238 16.53 -3.56 -11.83
C VAL A 238 16.89 -2.83 -10.53
N GLN A 239 18.17 -2.73 -10.20
CA GLN A 239 18.61 -1.98 -9.02
C GLN A 239 18.27 -0.49 -9.11
N GLU A 240 18.52 0.16 -10.26
CA GLU A 240 18.13 1.56 -10.45
C GLU A 240 16.61 1.74 -10.39
N PHE A 241 15.85 0.77 -10.89
CA PHE A 241 14.39 0.80 -10.78
C PHE A 241 13.92 0.70 -9.32
N LEU A 242 14.53 -0.19 -8.52
CA LEU A 242 14.25 -0.27 -7.08
C LEU A 242 14.62 1.02 -6.36
N ASP A 243 15.75 1.64 -6.70
CA ASP A 243 16.17 2.92 -6.13
C ASP A 243 15.17 4.04 -6.45
N ILE A 244 14.63 4.10 -7.68
CA ILE A 244 13.59 5.05 -8.07
C ILE A 244 12.32 4.83 -7.26
N THR A 245 11.83 3.59 -7.17
CA THR A 245 10.57 3.30 -6.47
C THR A 245 10.69 3.50 -4.96
N ALA A 246 11.84 3.22 -4.35
CA ALA A 246 12.10 3.55 -2.95
C ALA A 246 12.09 5.06 -2.70
N ASN A 247 12.70 5.86 -3.59
CA ASN A 247 12.66 7.32 -3.52
C ASN A 247 11.23 7.87 -3.68
N ASN A 248 10.42 7.25 -4.54
CA ASN A 248 9.01 7.60 -4.69
C ASN A 248 8.24 7.32 -3.39
N CYS A 249 8.47 6.17 -2.73
CA CYS A 249 7.88 5.86 -1.42
C CYS A 249 8.24 6.92 -0.38
N ALA A 250 9.52 7.28 -0.29
CA ALA A 250 9.95 8.32 0.64
C ALA A 250 9.31 9.68 0.34
N THR A 251 9.18 10.03 -0.92
CA THR A 251 8.51 11.27 -1.34
C THR A 251 7.01 11.24 -0.98
N PHE A 252 6.34 10.13 -1.28
CA PHE A 252 4.92 9.96 -1.01
C PHE A 252 4.63 10.04 0.50
N TYR A 253 5.36 9.28 1.31
CA TYR A 253 5.18 9.19 2.76
C TYR A 253 5.91 10.30 3.54
N LYS A 254 6.56 11.27 2.88
CA LYS A 254 7.36 12.36 3.49
C LYS A 254 8.46 11.83 4.42
N LEU A 255 9.08 10.70 4.08
CA LEU A 255 10.15 10.09 4.85
C LEU A 255 11.49 10.72 4.51
N LYS A 256 12.35 10.84 5.51
CA LYS A 256 13.77 11.11 5.27
C LYS A 256 14.42 9.75 4.94
N ILE A 257 14.76 9.53 3.67
CA ILE A 257 15.60 8.38 3.32
C ILE A 257 16.99 8.64 3.85
N LEU A 258 17.54 7.63 4.49
CA LEU A 258 18.90 7.60 5.01
C LEU A 258 19.93 7.53 3.87
#